data_98bc08301796c11cc12e3348f9badab5
#
_entry.id   98bc08301796c11cc12e3348f9badab5
#
_cell.length_a   1.000
_cell.length_b   1.000
_cell.length_c   1.000
_cell.angle_alpha   90.00
_cell.angle_beta   90.00
_cell.angle_gamma   90.00
#
_symmetry.space_group_name_H-M   'P 1'
#
loop_
_entity.id
_entity.type
_entity.pdbx_description
1 polymer ?
#
loop_
_entity_poly.entity_id
_entity_poly.type
_entity_poly.pdbx_seq_one_letter_code
_entity_poly.pdbx_strand_id
1 'polypeptide(L)'
;LPCLLRRQRQMCIRDRKITEAKVDKDLFKKLQMEIKDKTEFRDEISKRMHNEVLAQEKELTKESIYETLLKTNNFKSPNSTINEQADLMRKDALMRIGHTEDNAGEDLFPIDTFLEKAEKRVKLDLLFAELIKHFEIKVEKKDIDAFIDEESKRYKDAEQYKQWISGQPQQLDQFKMIVLERQLVEKLENVLKSKKKVIKFSELANK
;
A
#
# COMPACT_ATOMS: atom_id res chain seq x y z
N LEU A 1 -37.30 27.39 -14.91
CA LEU A 1 -37.52 26.06 -14.28
C LEU A 1 -36.23 25.35 -13.73
N PRO A 2 -35.00 25.57 -14.24
CA PRO A 2 -33.80 24.92 -13.66
C PRO A 2 -33.40 25.44 -12.25
N CYS A 3 -33.75 26.68 -11.93
CA CYS A 3 -33.42 27.31 -10.65
C CYS A 3 -34.16 26.73 -9.43
N LEU A 4 -35.41 26.30 -9.62
CA LEU A 4 -36.25 25.76 -8.54
C LEU A 4 -35.76 24.36 -8.10
N LEU A 5 -35.32 23.53 -9.04
CA LEU A 5 -34.75 22.20 -8.72
C LEU A 5 -33.40 22.29 -8.00
N ARG A 6 -32.59 23.29 -8.27
CA ARG A 6 -31.31 23.53 -7.56
C ARG A 6 -31.53 23.97 -6.11
N ARG A 7 -32.55 24.82 -5.85
CA ARG A 7 -32.95 25.23 -4.50
C ARG A 7 -33.49 24.08 -3.68
N GLN A 8 -34.29 23.19 -4.26
CA GLN A 8 -34.81 22.00 -3.57
C GLN A 8 -33.71 21.03 -3.17
N ARG A 9 -32.67 20.82 -3.99
CA ARG A 9 -31.51 20.01 -3.63
C ARG A 9 -30.70 20.62 -2.46
N GLN A 10 -30.55 21.93 -2.42
CA GLN A 10 -29.88 22.61 -1.31
C GLN A 10 -30.70 22.57 -0.03
N MET A 11 -32.01 22.65 -0.06
CA MET A 11 -32.87 22.51 1.12
C MET A 11 -32.80 21.10 1.71
N CYS A 12 -32.80 20.03 0.89
CA CYS A 12 -32.69 18.66 1.36
C CYS A 12 -31.32 18.34 2.05
N ILE A 13 -30.26 19.07 1.72
CA ILE A 13 -28.97 18.91 2.36
C ILE A 13 -28.90 19.69 3.68
N ARG A 14 -29.59 20.84 3.76
CA ARG A 14 -29.55 21.72 4.95
C ARG A 14 -30.39 21.18 6.11
N ASP A 15 -31.43 20.38 5.85
CA ASP A 15 -32.33 19.83 6.86
C ASP A 15 -31.91 18.43 7.39
N ARG A 16 -30.78 17.90 6.96
CA ARG A 16 -30.25 16.65 7.53
C ARG A 16 -29.61 16.93 8.88
N LYS A 17 -30.27 16.50 9.95
CA LYS A 17 -29.65 16.43 11.27
C LYS A 17 -28.74 15.20 11.32
N ILE A 18 -27.48 15.42 11.62
CA ILE A 18 -26.56 14.34 11.93
C ILE A 18 -26.99 13.80 13.30
N THR A 19 -27.52 12.60 13.33
CA THR A 19 -27.84 11.87 14.57
C THR A 19 -26.80 10.78 14.76
N GLU A 20 -26.34 10.61 15.98
CA GLU A 20 -25.44 9.50 16.32
C GLU A 20 -26.10 8.17 15.97
N ALA A 21 -25.39 7.31 15.25
CA ALA A 21 -25.87 5.98 14.93
C ALA A 21 -25.95 5.14 16.21
N LYS A 22 -27.12 4.53 16.45
CA LYS A 22 -27.25 3.55 17.53
C LYS A 22 -26.50 2.27 17.14
N VAL A 23 -25.66 1.79 18.06
CA VAL A 23 -24.97 0.51 17.89
C VAL A 23 -25.97 -0.61 18.22
N ASP A 24 -26.67 -1.09 17.20
CA ASP A 24 -27.71 -2.11 17.28
C ASP A 24 -27.55 -3.18 16.19
N LYS A 25 -28.42 -4.19 16.21
CA LYS A 25 -28.42 -5.29 15.25
C LYS A 25 -28.61 -4.84 13.79
N ASP A 26 -29.30 -3.73 13.57
CA ASP A 26 -29.53 -3.20 12.22
C ASP A 26 -28.27 -2.58 11.66
N LEU A 27 -27.45 -1.93 12.48
CA LEU A 27 -26.12 -1.47 12.11
C LEU A 27 -25.21 -2.63 11.72
N PHE A 28 -25.20 -3.72 12.51
CA PHE A 28 -24.37 -4.89 12.23
C PHE A 28 -24.73 -5.55 10.88
N LYS A 29 -26.04 -5.66 10.58
CA LYS A 29 -26.51 -6.15 9.29
C LYS A 29 -26.10 -5.25 8.13
N LYS A 30 -26.19 -3.93 8.29
CA LYS A 30 -25.77 -2.95 7.27
C LYS A 30 -24.26 -3.03 6.98
N LEU A 31 -23.45 -3.31 8.01
CA LEU A 31 -22.01 -3.49 7.90
C LEU A 31 -21.62 -4.91 7.44
N GLN A 32 -22.61 -5.79 7.20
CA GLN A 32 -22.40 -7.20 6.83
C GLN A 32 -21.49 -7.95 7.82
N MET A 33 -21.60 -7.62 9.10
CA MET A 33 -20.83 -8.23 10.17
C MET A 33 -21.70 -9.25 10.90
N GLU A 34 -21.22 -10.49 11.06
CA GLU A 34 -21.87 -11.55 11.82
C GLU A 34 -21.59 -11.40 13.33
N ILE A 35 -22.05 -10.30 13.92
CA ILE A 35 -21.79 -9.92 15.30
C ILE A 35 -23.10 -10.02 16.12
N LYS A 36 -23.00 -10.56 17.32
CA LYS A 36 -24.16 -10.85 18.20
C LYS A 36 -24.47 -9.71 19.15
N ASP A 37 -23.44 -9.04 19.67
CA ASP A 37 -23.59 -7.99 20.68
C ASP A 37 -22.59 -6.83 20.53
N LYS A 38 -22.77 -5.79 21.38
CA LYS A 38 -21.93 -4.58 21.36
C LYS A 38 -20.50 -4.82 21.82
N THR A 39 -20.27 -5.81 22.66
CA THR A 39 -18.92 -6.13 23.16
C THR A 39 -18.11 -6.77 22.06
N GLU A 40 -18.67 -7.76 21.40
CA GLU A 40 -18.07 -8.42 20.23
C GLU A 40 -17.78 -7.41 19.10
N PHE A 41 -18.69 -6.44 18.88
CA PHE A 41 -18.48 -5.35 17.92
C PHE A 41 -17.27 -4.49 18.28
N ARG A 42 -17.13 -4.09 19.53
CA ARG A 42 -15.99 -3.30 19.99
C ARG A 42 -14.68 -4.06 19.90
N ASP A 43 -14.69 -5.33 20.23
CA ASP A 43 -13.52 -6.19 20.15
C ASP A 43 -13.07 -6.37 18.71
N GLU A 44 -14.01 -6.56 17.78
CA GLU A 44 -13.70 -6.68 16.36
C GLU A 44 -13.15 -5.36 15.79
N ILE A 45 -13.75 -4.21 16.12
CA ILE A 45 -13.22 -2.90 15.73
C ILE A 45 -11.83 -2.66 16.32
N SER A 46 -11.64 -3.01 17.61
CA SER A 46 -10.34 -2.88 18.26
C SER A 46 -9.26 -3.73 17.58
N LYS A 47 -9.58 -4.96 17.19
CA LYS A 47 -8.66 -5.82 16.41
C LYS A 47 -8.32 -5.21 15.05
N ARG A 48 -9.32 -4.71 14.32
CA ARG A 48 -9.10 -4.06 13.02
C ARG A 48 -8.21 -2.84 13.14
N MET A 49 -8.50 -1.96 14.10
CA MET A 49 -7.68 -0.78 14.39
C MET A 49 -6.25 -1.17 14.78
N HIS A 50 -6.09 -2.21 15.61
CA HIS A 50 -4.77 -2.70 15.99
C HIS A 50 -3.98 -3.23 14.78
N ASN A 51 -4.62 -4.00 13.93
CA ASN A 51 -4.00 -4.50 12.69
C ASN A 51 -3.61 -3.37 11.74
N GLU A 52 -4.46 -2.33 11.64
CA GLU A 52 -4.17 -1.14 10.84
C GLU A 52 -2.97 -0.37 11.38
N VAL A 53 -2.90 -0.17 12.71
CA VAL A 53 -1.73 0.45 13.36
C VAL A 53 -0.46 -0.34 13.10
N LEU A 54 -0.49 -1.67 13.23
CA LEU A 54 0.66 -2.52 12.94
C LEU A 54 1.10 -2.44 11.46
N ALA A 55 0.15 -2.36 10.54
CA ALA A 55 0.46 -2.19 9.12
C ALA A 55 1.11 -0.82 8.85
N GLN A 56 0.58 0.24 9.44
CA GLN A 56 1.14 1.59 9.34
C GLN A 56 2.52 1.70 10.00
N GLU A 57 2.73 1.08 11.16
CA GLU A 57 4.03 1.02 11.83
C GLU A 57 5.09 0.38 10.93
N LYS A 58 4.75 -0.75 10.29
CA LYS A 58 5.66 -1.43 9.35
C LYS A 58 5.99 -0.54 8.15
N GLU A 59 5.00 0.14 7.57
CA GLU A 59 5.21 1.00 6.42
C GLU A 59 6.09 2.22 6.77
N LEU A 60 5.83 2.89 7.90
CA LEU A 60 6.65 4.00 8.38
C LEU A 60 8.09 3.58 8.70
N THR A 61 8.27 2.39 9.27
CA THR A 61 9.59 1.84 9.55
C THR A 61 10.35 1.57 8.26
N LYS A 62 9.69 0.96 7.28
CA LYS A 62 10.19 0.71 5.93
C LYS A 62 10.62 2.01 5.25
N GLU A 63 9.75 3.04 5.23
CA GLU A 63 10.07 4.36 4.68
C GLU A 63 11.31 4.98 5.36
N SER A 64 11.39 4.91 6.69
CA SER A 64 12.53 5.43 7.46
C SER A 64 13.84 4.71 7.11
N ILE A 65 13.80 3.38 6.91
CA ILE A 65 14.95 2.60 6.46
C ILE A 65 15.37 3.06 5.06
N TYR A 66 14.43 3.21 4.13
CA TYR A 66 14.71 3.64 2.76
C TYR A 66 15.33 5.03 2.71
N GLU A 67 14.76 5.98 3.45
CA GLU A 67 15.35 7.32 3.55
C GLU A 67 16.76 7.29 4.13
N THR A 68 17.00 6.46 5.15
CA THR A 68 18.31 6.33 5.77
C THR A 68 19.31 5.74 4.79
N LEU A 69 18.94 4.69 4.06
CA LEU A 69 19.79 4.08 3.03
C LEU A 69 20.15 5.09 1.93
N LEU A 70 19.19 5.88 1.45
CA LEU A 70 19.43 6.90 0.44
C LEU A 70 20.33 8.04 0.94
N LYS A 71 20.15 8.48 2.18
CA LYS A 71 20.96 9.55 2.80
C LYS A 71 22.39 9.13 3.08
N THR A 72 22.59 7.86 3.46
CA THR A 72 23.91 7.32 3.84
C THR A 72 24.73 6.94 2.62
N ASN A 73 24.10 6.53 1.53
CA ASN A 73 24.76 6.03 0.33
C ASN A 73 24.54 6.99 -0.84
N ASN A 74 25.46 7.94 -0.99
CA ASN A 74 25.38 8.89 -2.11
C ASN A 74 26.23 8.39 -3.28
N PHE A 75 25.56 7.90 -4.33
CA PHE A 75 26.17 7.49 -5.59
C PHE A 75 25.32 7.94 -6.77
N LYS A 76 25.96 7.99 -7.96
CA LYS A 76 25.27 8.36 -9.20
C LYS A 76 24.71 7.11 -9.86
N SER A 77 23.42 7.14 -10.17
CA SER A 77 22.76 6.11 -10.97
C SER A 77 22.84 6.42 -12.47
N PRO A 78 22.84 5.41 -13.35
CA PRO A 78 22.81 5.62 -14.79
C PRO A 78 21.55 6.37 -15.23
N ASN A 79 21.74 7.45 -16.02
CA ASN A 79 20.60 8.26 -16.49
C ASN A 79 19.62 7.47 -17.38
N SER A 80 20.12 6.49 -18.15
CA SER A 80 19.25 5.61 -18.96
C SER A 80 18.23 4.88 -18.09
N THR A 81 18.71 4.25 -17.00
CA THR A 81 17.84 3.49 -16.08
C THR A 81 16.85 4.41 -15.35
N ILE A 82 17.27 5.63 -14.99
CA ILE A 82 16.37 6.63 -14.38
C ILE A 82 15.26 7.01 -15.35
N ASN A 83 15.60 7.26 -16.62
CA ASN A 83 14.60 7.63 -17.64
C ASN A 83 13.63 6.48 -17.92
N GLU A 84 14.12 5.25 -18.04
CA GLU A 84 13.28 4.06 -18.21
C GLU A 84 12.30 3.90 -17.01
N GLN A 85 12.80 4.08 -15.79
CA GLN A 85 11.98 3.99 -14.61
C GLN A 85 10.95 5.14 -14.54
N ALA A 86 11.32 6.36 -14.93
CA ALA A 86 10.41 7.50 -14.98
C ALA A 86 9.29 7.27 -16.01
N ASP A 87 9.62 6.68 -17.16
CA ASP A 87 8.66 6.32 -18.20
C ASP A 87 7.67 5.24 -17.70
N LEU A 88 8.18 4.21 -17.04
CA LEU A 88 7.31 3.19 -16.39
C LEU A 88 6.36 3.80 -15.36
N MET A 89 6.85 4.72 -14.52
CA MET A 89 6.01 5.41 -13.53
C MET A 89 4.96 6.30 -14.21
N ARG A 90 5.30 6.96 -15.30
CA ARG A 90 4.37 7.74 -16.11
C ARG A 90 3.27 6.86 -16.71
N LYS A 91 3.65 5.74 -17.33
CA LYS A 91 2.69 4.74 -17.88
C LYS A 91 1.71 4.23 -16.83
N ASP A 92 2.23 3.88 -15.66
CA ASP A 92 1.39 3.42 -14.53
C ASP A 92 0.41 4.51 -14.07
N ALA A 93 0.87 5.77 -13.97
CA ALA A 93 0.01 6.89 -13.63
C ALA A 93 -1.10 7.13 -14.66
N LEU A 94 -0.78 7.02 -15.95
CA LEU A 94 -1.75 7.13 -17.04
C LEU A 94 -2.80 6.02 -16.98
N MET A 95 -2.36 4.77 -16.79
CA MET A 95 -3.28 3.62 -16.67
C MET A 95 -4.26 3.77 -15.50
N ARG A 96 -3.81 4.31 -14.37
CA ARG A 96 -4.68 4.55 -13.19
C ARG A 96 -5.83 5.52 -13.45
N ILE A 97 -5.66 6.46 -14.37
CA ILE A 97 -6.71 7.40 -14.77
C ILE A 97 -7.45 6.96 -16.04
N GLY A 98 -7.20 5.73 -16.52
CA GLY A 98 -7.87 5.16 -17.70
C GLY A 98 -7.36 5.68 -19.04
N HIS A 99 -6.15 6.28 -19.07
CA HIS A 99 -5.47 6.72 -20.29
C HIS A 99 -4.37 5.75 -20.69
N THR A 100 -4.13 5.68 -22.00
CA THR A 100 -2.93 5.03 -22.58
C THR A 100 -1.99 6.10 -23.14
N GLU A 101 -0.75 5.76 -23.43
CA GLU A 101 0.21 6.69 -24.03
C GLU A 101 -0.31 7.32 -25.32
N ASP A 102 -1.03 6.55 -26.14
CA ASP A 102 -1.58 6.99 -27.41
C ASP A 102 -2.72 8.02 -27.26
N ASN A 103 -3.43 7.99 -26.13
CA ASN A 103 -4.59 8.85 -25.86
C ASN A 103 -4.28 10.01 -24.91
N ALA A 104 -3.10 9.99 -24.28
CA ALA A 104 -2.66 11.04 -23.38
C ALA A 104 -1.85 12.07 -24.17
N GLY A 105 -2.29 13.35 -24.16
CA GLY A 105 -1.44 14.43 -24.69
C GLY A 105 -0.09 14.48 -23.97
N GLU A 106 0.93 14.98 -24.66
CA GLU A 106 2.30 15.10 -24.10
C GLU A 106 2.34 15.90 -22.78
N ASP A 107 1.42 16.84 -22.60
CA ASP A 107 1.31 17.68 -21.41
C ASP A 107 0.71 16.95 -20.20
N LEU A 108 0.07 15.79 -20.42
CA LEU A 108 -0.52 15.03 -19.33
C LEU A 108 0.59 14.19 -18.67
N PHE A 109 0.98 14.58 -17.46
CA PHE A 109 2.09 13.97 -16.73
C PHE A 109 3.45 14.06 -17.44
N PRO A 110 4.10 15.25 -17.48
CA PRO A 110 5.44 15.40 -18.01
C PRO A 110 6.42 14.45 -17.31
N ILE A 111 7.31 13.82 -18.07
CA ILE A 111 8.27 12.83 -17.55
C ILE A 111 9.16 13.42 -16.45
N ASP A 112 9.46 14.71 -16.53
CA ASP A 112 10.31 15.43 -15.57
C ASP A 112 9.75 15.38 -14.15
N THR A 113 8.42 15.28 -13.99
CA THR A 113 7.78 15.16 -12.67
C THR A 113 8.07 13.84 -11.98
N PHE A 114 8.50 12.84 -12.73
CA PHE A 114 8.82 11.50 -12.22
C PHE A 114 10.31 11.27 -12.00
N LEU A 115 11.20 12.08 -12.59
CA LEU A 115 12.65 11.85 -12.58
C LEU A 115 13.21 11.75 -11.14
N GLU A 116 12.83 12.64 -10.24
CA GLU A 116 13.31 12.60 -8.86
C GLU A 116 12.89 11.32 -8.13
N LYS A 117 11.61 10.91 -8.32
CA LYS A 117 11.09 9.67 -7.73
C LYS A 117 11.74 8.44 -8.36
N ALA A 118 11.94 8.46 -9.67
CA ALA A 118 12.59 7.40 -10.42
C ALA A 118 14.06 7.24 -9.98
N GLU A 119 14.81 8.33 -9.78
CA GLU A 119 16.17 8.28 -9.28
C GLU A 119 16.24 7.63 -7.90
N LYS A 120 15.35 8.02 -6.97
CA LYS A 120 15.26 7.40 -5.65
C LYS A 120 14.96 5.91 -5.75
N ARG A 121 14.06 5.51 -6.62
CA ARG A 121 13.68 4.11 -6.82
C ARG A 121 14.85 3.29 -7.37
N VAL A 122 15.49 3.76 -8.42
CA VAL A 122 16.66 3.10 -9.02
C VAL A 122 17.80 2.95 -8.01
N LYS A 123 18.05 3.98 -7.19
CA LYS A 123 19.07 3.89 -6.12
C LYS A 123 18.71 2.82 -5.10
N LEU A 124 17.47 2.76 -4.68
CA LEU A 124 17.00 1.73 -3.72
C LEU A 124 17.10 0.33 -4.32
N ASP A 125 16.71 0.14 -5.57
CA ASP A 125 16.77 -1.17 -6.23
C ASP A 125 18.21 -1.68 -6.36
N LEU A 126 19.18 -0.79 -6.65
CA LEU A 126 20.60 -1.12 -6.69
C LEU A 126 21.12 -1.47 -5.27
N LEU A 127 20.77 -0.68 -4.26
CA LEU A 127 21.13 -0.97 -2.88
C LEU A 127 20.55 -2.29 -2.40
N PHE A 128 19.31 -2.58 -2.73
CA PHE A 128 18.66 -3.84 -2.36
C PHE A 128 19.34 -5.04 -3.01
N ALA A 129 19.68 -4.94 -4.29
CA ALA A 129 20.39 -6.01 -4.97
C ALA A 129 21.72 -6.35 -4.28
N GLU A 130 22.48 -5.34 -3.85
CA GLU A 130 23.74 -5.56 -3.13
C GLU A 130 23.51 -6.06 -1.70
N LEU A 131 22.52 -5.54 -0.98
CA LEU A 131 22.20 -5.99 0.39
C LEU A 131 21.67 -7.43 0.40
N ILE A 132 20.84 -7.82 -0.57
CA ILE A 132 20.37 -9.21 -0.72
C ILE A 132 21.54 -10.16 -0.91
N LYS A 133 22.53 -9.80 -1.74
CA LYS A 133 23.76 -10.58 -1.93
C LYS A 133 24.57 -10.63 -0.66
N HIS A 134 24.78 -9.48 0.01
CA HIS A 134 25.60 -9.37 1.21
C HIS A 134 25.03 -10.20 2.38
N PHE A 135 23.71 -10.19 2.55
CA PHE A 135 23.04 -10.96 3.60
C PHE A 135 22.69 -12.39 3.17
N GLU A 136 23.02 -12.78 1.93
CA GLU A 136 22.72 -14.10 1.35
C GLU A 136 21.21 -14.48 1.48
N ILE A 137 20.32 -13.50 1.31
CA ILE A 137 18.88 -13.70 1.45
C ILE A 137 18.39 -14.56 0.28
N LYS A 138 17.78 -15.71 0.61
CA LYS A 138 17.21 -16.64 -0.37
C LYS A 138 15.75 -16.89 -0.01
N VAL A 139 14.87 -16.57 -0.94
CA VAL A 139 13.43 -16.89 -0.81
C VAL A 139 13.22 -18.34 -1.20
N GLU A 140 12.72 -19.13 -0.28
CA GLU A 140 12.30 -20.49 -0.53
C GLU A 140 10.82 -20.51 -0.97
N LYS A 141 10.42 -21.58 -1.66
CA LYS A 141 9.04 -21.77 -2.09
C LYS A 141 8.03 -21.62 -0.95
N LYS A 142 8.38 -22.15 0.24
CA LYS A 142 7.56 -22.04 1.45
C LYS A 142 7.25 -20.60 1.86
N ASP A 143 8.18 -19.66 1.64
CA ASP A 143 8.02 -18.26 2.01
C ASP A 143 7.02 -17.58 1.06
N ILE A 144 7.07 -17.94 -0.23
CA ILE A 144 6.11 -17.48 -1.23
C ILE A 144 4.72 -18.06 -0.94
N ASP A 145 4.65 -19.35 -0.64
CA ASP A 145 3.39 -20.03 -0.31
C ASP A 145 2.75 -19.40 0.96
N ALA A 146 3.54 -19.10 1.99
CA ALA A 146 3.08 -18.43 3.19
C ALA A 146 2.57 -17.01 2.90
N PHE A 147 3.23 -16.27 2.00
CA PHE A 147 2.77 -14.96 1.56
C PHE A 147 1.45 -15.04 0.79
N ILE A 148 1.31 -16.02 -0.13
CA ILE A 148 0.06 -16.27 -0.85
C ILE A 148 -1.07 -16.64 0.12
N ASP A 149 -0.78 -17.43 1.15
CA ASP A 149 -1.73 -17.78 2.20
C ASP A 149 -2.20 -16.55 3.01
N GLU A 150 -1.28 -15.63 3.32
CA GLU A 150 -1.61 -14.38 3.99
C GLU A 150 -2.51 -13.49 3.12
N GLU A 151 -2.17 -13.30 1.84
CA GLU A 151 -2.95 -12.49 0.90
C GLU A 151 -4.30 -13.12 0.59
N SER A 152 -4.38 -14.45 0.47
CA SER A 152 -5.63 -15.17 0.15
C SER A 152 -6.74 -14.94 1.18
N LYS A 153 -6.39 -14.66 2.45
CA LYS A 153 -7.36 -14.36 3.52
C LYS A 153 -8.18 -13.10 3.28
N ARG A 154 -7.76 -12.23 2.37
CA ARG A 154 -8.48 -11.01 1.99
C ARG A 154 -9.60 -11.29 0.97
N TYR A 155 -9.61 -12.46 0.35
CA TYR A 155 -10.57 -12.84 -0.68
C TYR A 155 -11.62 -13.80 -0.11
N LYS A 156 -12.84 -13.75 -0.67
CA LYS A 156 -13.94 -14.62 -0.24
C LYS A 156 -13.66 -16.10 -0.49
N ASP A 157 -12.98 -16.39 -1.60
CA ASP A 157 -12.58 -17.77 -1.97
C ASP A 157 -11.04 -17.82 -2.04
N ALA A 158 -10.45 -18.19 -0.90
CA ALA A 158 -9.01 -18.26 -0.74
C ALA A 158 -8.38 -19.36 -1.62
N GLU A 159 -9.07 -20.48 -1.81
CA GLU A 159 -8.56 -21.61 -2.59
C GLU A 159 -8.55 -21.31 -4.10
N GLN A 160 -9.60 -20.67 -4.60
CA GLN A 160 -9.67 -20.22 -5.99
C GLN A 160 -8.57 -19.20 -6.29
N TYR A 161 -8.32 -18.27 -5.38
CA TYR A 161 -7.24 -17.28 -5.51
C TYR A 161 -5.86 -17.95 -5.60
N LYS A 162 -5.57 -18.94 -4.72
CA LYS A 162 -4.30 -19.67 -4.73
C LYS A 162 -4.09 -20.45 -6.03
N GLN A 163 -5.13 -21.12 -6.51
CA GLN A 163 -5.06 -21.85 -7.78
C GLN A 163 -4.81 -20.90 -8.96
N TRP A 164 -5.49 -19.77 -8.98
CA TRP A 164 -5.31 -18.76 -10.01
C TRP A 164 -3.88 -18.20 -10.03
N ILE A 165 -3.33 -17.83 -8.86
CA ILE A 165 -1.96 -17.32 -8.73
C ILE A 165 -0.93 -18.38 -9.15
N SER A 166 -1.13 -19.65 -8.77
CA SER A 166 -0.21 -20.74 -9.11
C SER A 166 -0.08 -20.95 -10.62
N GLY A 167 -1.10 -20.59 -11.39
CA GLY A 167 -1.11 -20.63 -12.84
C GLY A 167 -0.44 -19.43 -13.53
N GLN A 168 0.05 -18.43 -12.77
CA GLN A 168 0.60 -17.19 -13.34
C GLN A 168 2.07 -16.95 -12.92
N PRO A 169 3.05 -17.37 -13.72
CA PRO A 169 4.48 -17.24 -13.39
C PRO A 169 4.90 -15.81 -13.12
N GLN A 170 4.38 -14.82 -13.87
CA GLN A 170 4.70 -13.40 -13.69
C GLN A 170 4.26 -12.87 -12.32
N GLN A 171 3.11 -13.31 -11.82
CA GLN A 171 2.62 -12.94 -10.48
C GLN A 171 3.48 -13.55 -9.38
N LEU A 172 3.90 -14.81 -9.57
CA LEU A 172 4.80 -15.49 -8.63
C LEU A 172 6.16 -14.80 -8.55
N ASP A 173 6.70 -14.30 -9.66
CA ASP A 173 7.95 -13.53 -9.66
C ASP A 173 7.79 -12.18 -8.94
N GLN A 174 6.64 -11.51 -9.10
CA GLN A 174 6.34 -10.30 -8.34
C GLN A 174 6.24 -10.59 -6.84
N PHE A 175 5.56 -11.65 -6.44
CA PHE A 175 5.46 -12.05 -5.03
C PHE A 175 6.82 -12.42 -4.45
N LYS A 176 7.67 -13.09 -5.21
CA LYS A 176 9.05 -13.37 -4.81
C LYS A 176 9.83 -12.10 -4.51
N MET A 177 9.69 -11.06 -5.34
CA MET A 177 10.34 -9.76 -5.09
C MET A 177 9.81 -9.08 -3.83
N ILE A 178 8.50 -9.13 -3.59
CA ILE A 178 7.88 -8.58 -2.37
C ILE A 178 8.38 -9.31 -1.12
N VAL A 179 8.45 -10.65 -1.18
CA VAL A 179 8.96 -11.46 -0.07
C VAL A 179 10.44 -11.19 0.20
N LEU A 180 11.27 -11.04 -0.86
CA LEU A 180 12.68 -10.64 -0.74
C LEU A 180 12.83 -9.28 -0.05
N GLU A 181 12.05 -8.29 -0.48
CA GLU A 181 12.03 -6.96 0.11
C GLU A 181 11.64 -7.02 1.60
N ARG A 182 10.60 -7.80 1.94
CA ARG A 182 10.14 -7.99 3.32
C ARG A 182 11.23 -8.61 4.20
N GLN A 183 11.86 -9.69 3.74
CA GLN A 183 12.95 -10.36 4.48
C GLN A 183 14.17 -9.44 4.65
N LEU A 184 14.49 -8.64 3.62
CA LEU A 184 15.55 -7.65 3.70
C LEU A 184 15.25 -6.57 4.75
N VAL A 185 14.06 -6.02 4.75
CA VAL A 185 13.63 -5.01 5.75
C VAL A 185 13.70 -5.59 7.15
N GLU A 186 13.16 -6.78 7.40
CA GLU A 186 13.22 -7.46 8.69
C GLU A 186 14.68 -7.70 9.16
N LYS A 187 15.56 -8.04 8.22
CA LYS A 187 16.99 -8.20 8.52
C LYS A 187 17.65 -6.88 8.90
N LEU A 188 17.31 -5.82 8.16
CA LEU A 188 17.83 -4.47 8.44
C LEU A 188 17.30 -3.92 9.78
N GLU A 189 16.04 -4.14 10.13
CA GLU A 189 15.48 -3.78 11.44
C GLU A 189 16.25 -4.41 12.60
N ASN A 190 16.66 -5.67 12.44
CA ASN A 190 17.42 -6.38 13.46
C ASN A 190 18.87 -5.89 13.59
N VAL A 191 19.46 -5.39 12.49
CA VAL A 191 20.85 -4.91 12.47
C VAL A 191 20.95 -3.44 12.87
N LEU A 192 19.95 -2.64 12.46
CA LEU A 192 19.92 -1.20 12.71
C LEU A 192 19.45 -0.91 14.15
N LYS A 193 20.15 0.00 14.82
CA LYS A 193 19.70 0.52 16.13
C LYS A 193 18.54 1.49 15.92
N SER A 194 17.30 1.01 15.94
CA SER A 194 16.11 1.85 15.79
C SER A 194 15.80 2.60 17.09
N LYS A 195 15.41 3.89 16.96
CA LYS A 195 14.83 4.66 18.06
C LYS A 195 13.31 4.60 17.92
N LYS A 196 12.63 4.04 18.91
CA LYS A 196 11.16 4.03 18.92
C LYS A 196 10.62 5.45 19.12
N LYS A 197 9.77 5.90 18.18
CA LYS A 197 9.05 7.16 18.28
C LYS A 197 7.58 6.86 18.56
N VAL A 198 7.06 7.36 19.66
CA VAL A 198 5.63 7.23 19.99
C VAL A 198 4.87 8.29 19.19
N ILE A 199 3.93 7.86 18.37
CA ILE A 199 3.06 8.72 17.53
C ILE A 199 1.62 8.52 18.02
N LYS A 200 0.83 9.61 18.12
CA LYS A 200 -0.58 9.52 18.47
C LYS A 200 -1.38 8.98 17.28
N PHE A 201 -2.42 8.19 17.56
CA PHE A 201 -3.29 7.61 16.51
C PHE A 201 -3.90 8.68 15.59
N SER A 202 -4.25 9.86 16.13
CA SER A 202 -4.76 10.99 15.34
C SER A 202 -3.76 11.54 14.32
N GLU A 203 -2.46 11.41 14.57
CA GLU A 203 -1.39 11.83 13.65
C GLU A 203 -1.14 10.77 12.57
N LEU A 204 -1.42 9.49 12.87
CA LEU A 204 -1.37 8.39 11.91
C LEU A 204 -2.52 8.45 10.89
N ALA A 205 -3.72 8.79 11.34
CA ALA A 205 -4.92 8.84 10.49
C ALA A 205 -4.92 10.01 9.49
N ASN A 206 -4.06 11.03 9.68
CA ASN A 206 -3.96 12.21 8.83
C ASN A 206 -2.76 12.19 7.87
N LYS A 207 -2.02 11.10 7.81
CA LYS A 207 -0.95 10.85 6.83
C LYS A 207 -1.43 9.96 5.71
#